data_c2c6cf0459bb9cd0de0c3f5c84200458
#
_entry.id   c2c6cf0459bb9cd0de0c3f5c84200458
#
_cell.length_a   1.000
_cell.length_b   1.000
_cell.length_c   1.000
_cell.angle_alpha   90.00
_cell.angle_beta   90.00
_cell.angle_gamma   90.00
#
_symmetry.space_group_name_H-M   'P 1'
#
loop_
_entity.id
_entity.type
_entity.pdbx_description
1 polymer ?
#
loop_
_entity_poly.entity_id
_entity_poly.type
_entity_poly.pdbx_seq_one_letter_code
_entity_poly.pdbx_strand_id
1 'polypeptide(L)'
;MFSFNHFNFNVFDLERSLKFYDEALGLKPVREKNAADGSFKLVYLGDGVTDFTLELTWLRDRDTPYDLGEQEFHLAFVADDMEKAHEKHAALGCICYENPGMGIYFLED
;
A
#
# COMPACT_ATOMS: atom_id res chain seq x y z
N MET A 1 -17.81 19.91 -8.53
CA MET A 1 -17.88 18.46 -8.29
C MET A 1 -16.48 17.96 -7.90
N PHE A 2 -16.40 17.01 -6.99
CA PHE A 2 -15.15 16.41 -6.55
C PHE A 2 -15.26 14.89 -6.67
N SER A 3 -14.17 14.24 -7.02
CA SER A 3 -14.08 12.78 -7.07
C SER A 3 -12.80 12.32 -6.40
N PHE A 4 -12.79 11.10 -5.87
CA PHE A 4 -11.58 10.52 -5.31
C PHE A 4 -10.53 10.34 -6.39
N ASN A 5 -9.26 10.60 -6.06
CA ASN A 5 -8.15 10.47 -6.99
C ASN A 5 -7.09 9.50 -6.46
N HIS A 6 -6.46 9.84 -5.35
CA HIS A 6 -5.40 8.99 -4.79
C HIS A 6 -5.26 9.20 -3.29
N PHE A 7 -4.59 8.27 -2.66
CA PHE A 7 -4.13 8.37 -1.28
C PHE A 7 -2.60 8.28 -1.28
N ASN A 8 -1.95 9.13 -0.49
CA ASN A 8 -0.49 9.16 -0.42
C ASN A 8 -0.01 8.83 0.98
N PHE A 9 1.09 8.08 1.07
CA PHE A 9 1.91 8.02 2.26
C PHE A 9 3.37 7.81 1.88
N ASN A 10 4.26 8.19 2.80
CA ASN A 10 5.69 8.03 2.60
C ASN A 10 6.12 6.63 3.00
N VAL A 11 7.09 6.10 2.26
CA VAL A 11 7.72 4.81 2.57
C VAL A 11 9.23 5.02 2.73
N PHE A 12 9.82 4.29 3.65
CA PHE A 12 11.24 4.37 3.91
C PHE A 12 12.06 3.53 2.92
N ASP A 13 11.58 2.32 2.64
CA ASP A 13 12.21 1.37 1.71
C ASP A 13 11.24 1.12 0.54
N LEU A 14 11.45 1.85 -0.55
CA LEU A 14 10.54 1.81 -1.71
C LEU A 14 10.49 0.42 -2.35
N GLU A 15 11.64 -0.23 -2.53
CA GLU A 15 11.71 -1.55 -3.17
C GLU A 15 10.91 -2.59 -2.36
N ARG A 16 11.05 -2.56 -1.05
CA ARG A 16 10.32 -3.44 -0.16
C ARG A 16 8.81 -3.19 -0.24
N SER A 17 8.39 -1.93 -0.21
CA SER A 17 6.97 -1.58 -0.29
C SER A 17 6.37 -1.96 -1.63
N LEU A 18 7.07 -1.69 -2.74
CA LEU A 18 6.60 -2.08 -4.07
C LEU A 18 6.39 -3.59 -4.17
N LYS A 19 7.32 -4.37 -3.63
CA LYS A 19 7.22 -5.82 -3.60
C LYS A 19 6.02 -6.27 -2.76
N PHE A 20 5.84 -5.68 -1.58
CA PHE A 20 4.72 -6.00 -0.71
C PHE A 20 3.37 -5.77 -1.39
N TYR A 21 3.17 -4.58 -1.96
CA TYR A 21 1.89 -4.24 -2.59
C TYR A 21 1.62 -5.06 -3.84
N ASP A 22 2.65 -5.47 -4.56
CA ASP A 22 2.50 -6.40 -5.67
C ASP A 22 2.11 -7.81 -5.18
N GLU A 23 2.87 -8.37 -4.27
CA GLU A 23 2.65 -9.75 -3.80
C GLU A 23 1.36 -9.89 -3.00
N ALA A 24 1.07 -8.95 -2.10
CA ALA A 24 -0.09 -9.05 -1.22
C ALA A 24 -1.39 -8.65 -1.90
N LEU A 25 -1.38 -7.61 -2.74
CA LEU A 25 -2.59 -6.99 -3.27
C LEU A 25 -2.64 -6.90 -4.79
N GLY A 26 -1.58 -7.33 -5.49
CA GLY A 26 -1.53 -7.27 -6.95
C GLY A 26 -1.50 -5.85 -7.51
N LEU A 27 -1.08 -4.87 -6.72
CA LEU A 27 -0.99 -3.49 -7.19
C LEU A 27 0.26 -3.29 -8.02
N LYS A 28 0.10 -2.63 -9.18
CA LYS A 28 1.19 -2.40 -10.13
C LYS A 28 1.44 -0.92 -10.33
N PRO A 29 2.71 -0.51 -10.55
CA PRO A 29 3.01 0.87 -10.90
C PRO A 29 2.30 1.25 -12.21
N VAL A 30 1.54 2.35 -12.17
CA VAL A 30 0.85 2.90 -13.35
C VAL A 30 1.37 4.28 -13.73
N ARG A 31 2.09 4.93 -12.82
CA ARG A 31 2.67 6.24 -13.05
C ARG A 31 3.84 6.44 -12.09
N GLU A 32 4.86 7.15 -12.54
CA GLU A 32 6.02 7.47 -11.73
C GLU A 32 6.45 8.91 -11.99
N LYS A 33 6.89 9.60 -10.94
CA LYS A 33 7.44 10.95 -11.04
C LYS A 33 8.70 11.02 -10.18
N ASN A 34 9.80 11.43 -10.79
CA ASN A 34 11.09 11.53 -10.12
C ASN A 34 11.58 12.97 -10.11
N ALA A 35 12.21 13.39 -9.01
CA ALA A 35 12.90 14.66 -8.98
C ALA A 35 14.11 14.61 -9.93
N ALA A 36 14.41 15.74 -10.59
CA ALA A 36 15.54 15.83 -11.51
C ALA A 36 16.87 15.52 -10.82
N ASP A 37 17.01 15.89 -9.55
CA ASP A 37 18.21 15.65 -8.74
C ASP A 37 18.19 14.33 -7.96
N GLY A 38 17.16 13.50 -8.16
CA GLY A 38 17.00 12.22 -7.46
C GLY A 38 16.53 12.33 -6.02
N SER A 39 16.14 13.52 -5.56
CA SER A 39 15.80 13.75 -4.15
C SER A 39 14.49 13.07 -3.71
N PHE A 40 13.57 12.80 -4.65
CA PHE A 40 12.35 12.08 -4.36
C PHE A 40 11.90 11.21 -5.52
N LYS A 41 11.10 10.22 -5.20
CA LYS A 41 10.33 9.41 -6.17
C LYS A 41 8.91 9.31 -5.71
N LEU A 42 7.97 9.45 -6.65
CA LEU A 42 6.55 9.19 -6.44
C LEU A 42 6.16 8.03 -7.35
N VAL A 43 5.62 6.96 -6.76
CA VAL A 43 5.15 5.81 -7.54
C VAL A 43 3.67 5.62 -7.26
N TYR A 44 2.86 5.66 -8.30
CA TYR A 44 1.41 5.47 -8.23
C TYR A 44 1.08 4.04 -8.57
N LEU A 45 0.46 3.34 -7.64
CA LEU A 45 0.06 1.94 -7.79
C LEU A 45 -1.42 1.86 -8.11
N GLY A 46 -1.77 1.07 -9.13
CA GLY A 46 -3.16 0.86 -9.54
C GLY A 46 -3.59 -0.58 -9.32
N ASP A 47 -4.90 -0.79 -9.19
CA ASP A 47 -5.50 -2.11 -9.01
C ASP A 47 -5.95 -2.77 -10.31
N GLY A 48 -5.91 -2.05 -11.44
CA GLY A 48 -6.37 -2.55 -12.74
C GLY A 48 -7.88 -2.59 -12.91
N VAL A 49 -8.63 -2.11 -11.92
CA VAL A 49 -10.11 -2.12 -11.91
C VAL A 49 -10.67 -0.71 -11.80
N THR A 50 -10.18 0.08 -10.87
CA THR A 50 -10.63 1.45 -10.62
C THR A 50 -9.58 2.45 -11.06
N ASP A 51 -9.95 3.73 -11.11
CA ASP A 51 -9.03 4.82 -11.44
C ASP A 51 -8.27 5.33 -10.20
N PHE A 52 -8.69 4.92 -9.01
CA PHE A 52 -8.04 5.33 -7.77
C PHE A 52 -6.65 4.71 -7.66
N THR A 53 -5.67 5.49 -7.18
CA THR A 53 -4.31 5.00 -7.03
C THR A 53 -3.78 5.19 -5.62
N LEU A 54 -2.84 4.35 -5.23
CA LEU A 54 -2.04 4.50 -4.03
C LEU A 54 -0.70 5.11 -4.44
N GLU A 55 -0.43 6.32 -3.95
CA GLU A 55 0.83 7.01 -4.24
C GLU A 55 1.82 6.79 -3.10
N LEU A 56 2.96 6.19 -3.42
CA LEU A 56 4.07 6.03 -2.49
C LEU A 56 5.10 7.12 -2.74
N THR A 57 5.47 7.84 -1.68
CA THR A 57 6.54 8.85 -1.73
C THR A 57 7.78 8.30 -1.06
N TRP A 58 8.89 8.32 -1.79
CA TRP A 58 10.21 7.99 -1.27
C TRP A 58 11.11 9.21 -1.30
N LEU A 59 11.81 9.49 -0.19
CA LEU A 59 12.73 10.62 -0.04
C LEU A 59 14.15 10.09 0.16
N ARG A 60 15.05 10.44 -0.78
CA ARG A 60 16.45 9.98 -0.77
C ARG A 60 17.17 10.30 0.53
N ASP A 61 16.97 11.50 1.06
CA ASP A 61 17.74 12.00 2.20
C ASP A 61 17.11 11.68 3.56
N ARG A 62 16.02 10.92 3.55
CA ARG A 62 15.42 10.38 4.79
C ARG A 62 16.24 9.19 5.24
N ASP A 63 16.82 9.25 6.45
CA ASP A 63 17.73 8.22 6.96
C ASP A 63 17.16 7.39 8.12
N THR A 64 15.92 7.68 8.53
CA THR A 64 15.25 6.93 9.61
C THR A 64 13.85 6.52 9.18
N PRO A 65 13.34 5.37 9.66
CA PRO A 65 11.94 4.99 9.41
C PRO A 65 10.96 6.05 9.91
N TYR A 66 9.79 6.08 9.29
CA TYR A 66 8.74 7.01 9.69
C TYR A 66 8.08 6.57 10.99
N ASP A 67 7.75 7.56 11.81
CA ASP A 67 6.93 7.33 13.00
C ASP A 67 5.47 7.25 12.55
N LEU A 68 4.89 6.07 12.67
CA LEU A 68 3.52 5.82 12.22
C LEU A 68 2.47 6.14 13.28
N GLY A 69 2.91 6.65 14.44
CA GLY A 69 2.02 6.99 15.54
C GLY A 69 1.25 5.77 16.03
N GLU A 70 -0.03 5.95 16.31
CA GLU A 70 -0.89 4.87 16.79
C GLU A 70 -1.54 4.07 15.65
N GLN A 71 -1.25 4.42 14.39
CA GLN A 71 -1.78 3.75 13.21
C GLN A 71 -3.32 3.67 13.20
N GLU A 72 -3.96 4.80 13.48
CA GLU A 72 -5.41 4.88 13.62
C GLU A 72 -6.16 4.96 12.29
N PHE A 73 -5.47 4.94 11.18
CA PHE A 73 -6.08 4.98 9.86
C PHE A 73 -5.74 3.73 9.07
N HIS A 74 -6.56 3.45 8.06
CA HIS A 74 -6.32 2.31 7.18
C HIS A 74 -6.87 2.59 5.77
N LEU A 75 -6.36 1.88 4.81
CA LEU A 75 -6.87 1.84 3.45
C LEU A 75 -7.56 0.50 3.24
N ALA A 76 -8.83 0.52 2.85
CA ALA A 76 -9.62 -0.69 2.72
C ALA A 76 -9.69 -1.19 1.30
N PHE A 77 -9.61 -2.50 1.14
CA PHE A 77 -9.80 -3.20 -0.12
C PHE A 77 -10.92 -4.21 0.03
N VAL A 78 -11.60 -4.50 -1.06
CA VAL A 78 -12.59 -5.57 -1.13
C VAL A 78 -11.98 -6.72 -1.92
N ALA A 79 -12.01 -7.92 -1.36
CA ALA A 79 -11.59 -9.13 -2.05
C ALA A 79 -12.81 -9.84 -2.63
N ASP A 80 -12.68 -10.35 -3.86
CA ASP A 80 -13.74 -11.13 -4.49
C ASP A 80 -13.87 -12.54 -3.88
N ASP A 81 -12.79 -13.03 -3.26
CA ASP A 81 -12.77 -14.32 -2.56
C ASP A 81 -11.97 -14.14 -1.26
N MET A 82 -12.67 -13.89 -0.16
CA MET A 82 -12.04 -13.64 1.15
C MET A 82 -11.26 -14.82 1.67
N GLU A 83 -11.73 -16.04 1.44
CA GLU A 83 -11.04 -17.23 1.92
C GLU A 83 -9.68 -17.41 1.25
N LYS A 84 -9.63 -17.27 -0.08
CA LYS A 84 -8.38 -17.34 -0.83
C LYS A 84 -7.44 -16.18 -0.50
N ALA A 85 -7.99 -14.97 -0.33
CA ALA A 85 -7.21 -13.81 0.08
C ALA A 85 -6.56 -14.05 1.44
N HIS A 86 -7.31 -14.56 2.41
CA HIS A 86 -6.80 -14.86 3.74
C HIS A 86 -5.70 -15.92 3.70
N GLU A 87 -5.89 -16.99 2.94
CA GLU A 87 -4.85 -18.03 2.77
C GLU A 87 -3.55 -17.45 2.21
N LYS A 88 -3.66 -16.62 1.17
CA LYS A 88 -2.52 -15.95 0.56
C LYS A 88 -1.78 -15.06 1.55
N HIS A 89 -2.51 -14.23 2.27
CA HIS A 89 -1.90 -13.29 3.22
C HIS A 89 -1.33 -14.00 4.45
N ALA A 90 -1.95 -15.09 4.90
CA ALA A 90 -1.39 -15.92 5.95
C ALA A 90 -0.06 -16.55 5.51
N ALA A 91 0.01 -17.04 4.28
CA ALA A 91 1.24 -17.62 3.73
C ALA A 91 2.35 -16.56 3.59
N LEU A 92 2.01 -15.31 3.27
CA LEU A 92 2.96 -14.21 3.21
C LEU A 92 3.38 -13.70 4.60
N GLY A 93 2.65 -14.07 5.66
CA GLY A 93 2.96 -13.66 7.02
C GLY A 93 2.68 -12.17 7.29
N CYS A 94 1.78 -11.54 6.54
CA CYS A 94 1.54 -10.11 6.65
C CYS A 94 0.24 -9.72 7.38
N ILE A 95 -0.50 -10.69 7.91
CA ILE A 95 -1.71 -10.40 8.69
C ILE A 95 -1.31 -9.93 10.08
N CYS A 96 -1.75 -8.73 10.47
CA CYS A 96 -1.43 -8.17 11.78
C CYS A 96 -2.61 -8.14 12.75
N TYR A 97 -3.83 -8.26 12.27
CA TYR A 97 -5.04 -8.26 13.10
C TYR A 97 -6.18 -8.94 12.36
N GLU A 98 -7.01 -9.68 13.09
CA GLU A 98 -8.17 -10.35 12.53
C GLU A 98 -9.42 -10.05 13.36
N ASN A 99 -10.55 -9.85 12.67
CA ASN A 99 -11.85 -9.71 13.29
C ASN A 99 -12.88 -10.57 12.54
N PRO A 100 -12.96 -11.88 12.85
CA PRO A 100 -13.88 -12.77 12.15
C PRO A 100 -15.36 -12.38 12.29
N GLY A 101 -15.72 -11.76 13.43
CA GLY A 101 -17.09 -11.31 13.66
C GLY A 101 -17.56 -10.24 12.68
N MET A 102 -16.64 -9.41 12.19
CA MET A 102 -16.91 -8.40 11.17
C MET A 102 -16.53 -8.86 9.76
N GLY A 103 -15.91 -10.03 9.62
CA GLY A 103 -15.46 -10.55 8.33
C GLY A 103 -14.30 -9.75 7.73
N ILE A 104 -13.41 -9.21 8.56
CA ILE A 104 -12.27 -8.40 8.12
C ILE A 104 -10.98 -8.87 8.77
N TYR A 105 -9.87 -8.52 8.12
CA TYR A 105 -8.55 -8.64 8.71
C TYR A 105 -7.65 -7.52 8.16
N PHE A 106 -6.56 -7.22 8.86
CA PHE A 106 -5.65 -6.15 8.53
C PHE A 106 -4.29 -6.70 8.16
N LEU A 107 -3.66 -6.03 7.19
CA LEU A 107 -2.31 -6.32 6.74
C LEU A 107 -1.38 -5.18 7.15
N GLU A 108 -0.09 -5.50 7.27
CA GLU A 108 0.95 -4.49 7.38
C GLU A 108 2.12 -4.81 6.47
N ASP A 109 2.73 -3.75 5.94
CA ASP A 109 3.94 -3.82 5.12
C ASP A 109 5.18 -4.14 5.96
#